data_af09e2c58b8bc1dbf80d74a2de025f7b
#
_entry.id   af09e2c58b8bc1dbf80d74a2de025f7b
#
_cell.length_a   1.000
_cell.length_b   1.000
_cell.length_c   1.000
_cell.angle_alpha   90.00
_cell.angle_beta   90.00
_cell.angle_gamma   90.00
#
_symmetry.space_group_name_H-M   'P 1'
#
loop_
_entity.id
_entity.type
_entity.pdbx_description
1 polymer ?
#
loop_
_entity_poly.entity_id
_entity_poly.type
_entity_poly.pdbx_seq_one_letter_code
_entity_poly.pdbx_strand_id
1 'polypeptide(L)'
;MLSSQIEGTQSSLSDLLLFELEEAPGVPIDDVVEVSNYVRALDHGLARLREGFPLSNRLIREIHGVLLSRGRGEGKDPGEFRRSQNWIGGSRPGNAAFVPPPPQLVAECMAALERFLHDESAQVPVLVRAGLAHVQFETIHPFLDGNGRVGRLLITFLLCHSGVLREPLLYLSLYLKQNRATYYHLLDSVRRDGDWEAWLQFLLEGVRQTAEGAVSTAKRLGVLFQEDRARIVPAAVAPARRFACTTRSRLGR
;
A
#
# COMPACT_ATOMS: atom_id res chain seq x y z
N MET A 1 4.05 4.69 0.28
CA MET A 1 5.10 5.30 -0.56
C MET A 1 5.07 4.81 -1.99
N LEU A 2 5.57 3.60 -2.31
CA LEU A 2 5.71 3.13 -3.69
C LEU A 2 4.41 3.16 -4.50
N SER A 3 3.27 2.89 -3.87
CA SER A 3 1.96 2.96 -4.53
C SER A 3 1.63 4.36 -5.05
N SER A 4 1.87 5.40 -4.27
CA SER A 4 1.69 6.80 -4.71
C SER A 4 2.69 7.19 -5.79
N GLN A 5 3.92 6.66 -5.75
CA GLN A 5 4.93 6.91 -6.77
C GLN A 5 4.60 6.30 -8.15
N ILE A 6 3.73 5.27 -8.23
CA ILE A 6 3.20 4.77 -9.52
C ILE A 6 2.41 5.89 -10.22
N GLU A 7 1.75 6.74 -9.47
CA GLU A 7 0.93 7.86 -9.94
C GLU A 7 1.71 9.19 -10.05
N GLY A 8 3.02 9.18 -9.76
CA GLY A 8 3.92 10.31 -10.01
C GLY A 8 4.37 11.10 -8.77
N THR A 9 3.94 10.72 -7.56
CA THR A 9 4.39 11.34 -6.31
C THR A 9 5.88 11.12 -6.07
N GLN A 10 6.62 12.15 -5.65
CA GLN A 10 8.09 12.12 -5.50
C GLN A 10 8.52 12.24 -4.03
N SER A 11 8.02 11.39 -3.16
CA SER A 11 8.38 11.43 -1.74
C SER A 11 9.24 10.23 -1.33
N SER A 12 10.24 10.44 -0.46
CA SER A 12 11.08 9.41 0.16
C SER A 12 10.64 9.12 1.59
N LEU A 13 11.20 8.05 2.20
CA LEU A 13 10.97 7.76 3.62
C LEU A 13 11.49 8.89 4.52
N SER A 14 12.64 9.47 4.16
CA SER A 14 13.21 10.58 4.90
C SER A 14 12.29 11.80 4.92
N ASP A 15 11.66 12.13 3.78
CA ASP A 15 10.72 13.24 3.69
C ASP A 15 9.48 13.01 4.56
N LEU A 16 8.97 11.77 4.61
CA LEU A 16 7.85 11.41 5.47
C LEU A 16 8.22 11.56 6.96
N LEU A 17 9.40 11.07 7.36
CA LEU A 17 9.89 11.18 8.74
C LEU A 17 10.11 12.63 9.16
N LEU A 18 10.69 13.48 8.28
CA LEU A 18 10.85 14.92 8.53
C LEU A 18 9.48 15.59 8.71
N PHE A 19 8.52 15.26 7.86
CA PHE A 19 7.16 15.79 7.96
C PHE A 19 6.47 15.39 9.28
N GLU A 20 6.64 14.14 9.74
CA GLU A 20 6.11 13.68 11.02
C GLU A 20 6.78 14.36 12.24
N LEU A 21 8.03 14.82 12.08
CA LEU A 21 8.77 15.61 13.08
C LEU A 21 8.53 17.12 12.95
N GLU A 22 7.55 17.55 12.14
CA GLU A 22 7.25 18.95 11.84
C GLU A 22 8.42 19.75 11.20
N GLU A 23 9.37 19.03 10.58
CA GLU A 23 10.46 19.61 9.82
C GLU A 23 10.10 19.76 8.33
N ALA A 24 10.77 20.69 7.63
CA ALA A 24 10.50 20.93 6.21
C ALA A 24 11.05 19.77 5.35
N PRO A 25 10.21 19.06 4.58
CA PRO A 25 10.68 18.02 3.67
C PRO A 25 11.43 18.62 2.47
N GLY A 26 12.31 17.82 1.86
CA GLY A 26 13.04 18.20 0.65
C GLY A 26 12.23 18.16 -0.66
N VAL A 27 10.95 17.81 -0.59
CA VAL A 27 10.01 17.66 -1.72
C VAL A 27 8.72 18.46 -1.45
N PRO A 28 7.84 18.64 -2.46
CA PRO A 28 6.55 19.31 -2.25
C PRO A 28 5.76 18.68 -1.10
N ILE A 29 5.25 19.51 -0.20
CA ILE A 29 4.48 19.06 0.99
C ILE A 29 3.29 18.18 0.58
N ASP A 30 2.62 18.50 -0.51
CA ASP A 30 1.50 17.70 -1.02
C ASP A 30 1.88 16.26 -1.30
N ASP A 31 3.09 16.00 -1.83
CA ASP A 31 3.58 14.66 -2.10
C ASP A 31 3.78 13.86 -0.81
N VAL A 32 4.26 14.52 0.25
CA VAL A 32 4.45 13.88 1.56
C VAL A 32 3.10 13.62 2.23
N VAL A 33 2.18 14.58 2.16
CA VAL A 33 0.80 14.45 2.66
C VAL A 33 0.09 13.26 2.00
N GLU A 34 0.22 13.09 0.67
CA GLU A 34 -0.36 11.94 -0.03
C GLU A 34 0.21 10.60 0.47
N VAL A 35 1.51 10.53 0.74
CA VAL A 35 2.13 9.32 1.29
C VAL A 35 1.67 9.05 2.72
N SER A 36 1.63 10.08 3.57
CA SER A 36 1.12 9.97 4.94
C SER A 36 -0.34 9.48 4.95
N ASN A 37 -1.19 10.07 4.12
CA ASN A 37 -2.58 9.63 3.97
C ASN A 37 -2.68 8.16 3.51
N TYR A 38 -1.78 7.71 2.60
CA TYR A 38 -1.77 6.32 2.16
C TYR A 38 -1.44 5.35 3.30
N VAL A 39 -0.46 5.68 4.14
CA VAL A 39 -0.11 4.88 5.33
C VAL A 39 -1.29 4.85 6.29
N ARG A 40 -1.89 6.00 6.59
CA ARG A 40 -3.08 6.08 7.45
C ARG A 40 -4.27 5.29 6.89
N ALA A 41 -4.48 5.31 5.58
CA ALA A 41 -5.55 4.55 4.92
C ALA A 41 -5.31 3.03 5.03
N LEU A 42 -4.04 2.59 4.88
CA LEU A 42 -3.64 1.20 5.09
C LEU A 42 -3.90 0.77 6.54
N ASP A 43 -3.41 1.53 7.51
CA ASP A 43 -3.55 1.22 8.94
C ASP A 43 -5.02 1.21 9.37
N HIS A 44 -5.82 2.18 8.90
CA HIS A 44 -7.26 2.21 9.14
C HIS A 44 -7.95 0.94 8.61
N GLY A 45 -7.69 0.57 7.36
CA GLY A 45 -8.29 -0.62 6.75
C GLY A 45 -7.91 -1.90 7.49
N LEU A 46 -6.63 -2.07 7.87
CA LEU A 46 -6.16 -3.22 8.62
C LEU A 46 -6.77 -3.29 10.03
N ALA A 47 -6.88 -2.15 10.73
CA ALA A 47 -7.52 -2.09 12.04
C ALA A 47 -8.98 -2.55 11.96
N ARG A 48 -9.75 -2.05 10.98
CA ARG A 48 -11.15 -2.45 10.75
C ARG A 48 -11.28 -3.97 10.47
N LEU A 49 -10.39 -4.52 9.63
CA LEU A 49 -10.39 -5.97 9.34
C LEU A 49 -10.06 -6.80 10.58
N ARG A 50 -9.11 -6.36 11.41
CA ARG A 50 -8.76 -7.02 12.69
C ARG A 50 -9.91 -6.98 13.72
N GLU A 51 -10.74 -5.94 13.68
CA GLU A 51 -11.98 -5.83 14.48
C GLU A 51 -13.11 -6.72 13.94
N GLY A 52 -12.90 -7.47 12.86
CA GLY A 52 -13.92 -8.33 12.23
C GLY A 52 -14.87 -7.60 11.29
N PHE A 53 -14.56 -6.34 10.91
CA PHE A 53 -15.36 -5.64 9.92
C PHE A 53 -15.12 -6.24 8.52
N PRO A 54 -16.18 -6.51 7.73
CA PRO A 54 -16.01 -7.16 6.43
C PRO A 54 -15.33 -6.27 5.41
N LEU A 55 -14.60 -6.86 4.46
CA LEU A 55 -14.06 -6.16 3.30
C LEU A 55 -15.21 -5.79 2.34
N SER A 56 -15.85 -4.67 2.60
CA SER A 56 -17.09 -4.21 1.97
C SER A 56 -16.92 -2.87 1.28
N ASN A 57 -17.90 -2.50 0.47
CA ASN A 57 -17.98 -1.17 -0.15
C ASN A 57 -17.94 -0.04 0.89
N ARG A 58 -18.51 -0.27 2.07
CA ARG A 58 -18.43 0.69 3.17
C ARG A 58 -16.97 0.88 3.61
N LEU A 59 -16.22 -0.22 3.82
CA LEU A 59 -14.81 -0.14 4.21
C LEU A 59 -13.97 0.52 3.10
N ILE A 60 -14.20 0.17 1.83
CA ILE A 60 -13.53 0.79 0.68
C ILE A 60 -13.74 2.31 0.66
N ARG A 61 -14.95 2.78 0.94
CA ARG A 61 -15.27 4.22 1.03
C ARG A 61 -14.62 4.87 2.25
N GLU A 62 -14.61 4.22 3.42
CA GLU A 62 -13.88 4.71 4.60
C GLU A 62 -12.38 4.88 4.30
N ILE A 63 -11.75 3.88 3.68
CA ILE A 63 -10.33 3.91 3.26
C ILE A 63 -10.06 5.05 2.27
N HIS A 64 -10.92 5.20 1.26
CA HIS A 64 -10.82 6.30 0.30
C HIS A 64 -10.96 7.67 0.97
N GLY A 65 -11.87 7.81 1.94
CA GLY A 65 -12.05 9.04 2.73
C GLY A 65 -10.78 9.43 3.50
N VAL A 66 -10.11 8.45 4.11
CA VAL A 66 -8.82 8.67 4.79
C VAL A 66 -7.71 9.00 3.79
N LEU A 67 -7.66 8.28 2.66
CA LEU A 67 -6.66 8.47 1.61
C LEU A 67 -6.65 9.89 1.02
N LEU A 68 -7.81 10.49 0.84
CA LEU A 68 -7.97 11.83 0.26
C LEU A 68 -8.35 12.90 1.30
N SER A 69 -8.13 12.65 2.58
CA SER A 69 -8.53 13.55 3.67
C SER A 69 -7.82 14.90 3.66
N ARG A 70 -6.65 14.99 3.03
CA ARG A 70 -5.82 16.21 2.92
C ARG A 70 -5.06 16.23 1.61
N GLY A 71 -4.68 17.43 1.14
CA GLY A 71 -3.87 17.62 -0.05
C GLY A 71 -4.68 17.66 -1.35
N ARG A 72 -4.06 17.37 -2.48
CA ARG A 72 -4.62 17.56 -3.83
C ARG A 72 -5.97 16.86 -4.09
N GLY A 73 -6.24 15.77 -3.37
CA GLY A 73 -7.48 14.99 -3.53
C GLY A 73 -8.65 15.42 -2.66
N GLU A 74 -8.48 16.41 -1.76
CA GLU A 74 -9.50 16.84 -0.78
C GLU A 74 -10.82 17.28 -1.43
N GLY A 75 -10.74 17.97 -2.57
CA GLY A 75 -11.91 18.41 -3.35
C GLY A 75 -12.50 17.34 -4.30
N LYS A 76 -12.15 16.07 -4.16
CA LYS A 76 -12.57 14.96 -5.04
C LYS A 76 -13.56 14.00 -4.37
N ASP A 77 -14.47 14.53 -3.56
CA ASP A 77 -15.51 13.79 -2.84
C ASP A 77 -14.94 12.58 -2.04
N PRO A 78 -14.05 12.81 -1.03
CA PRO A 78 -13.45 11.73 -0.25
C PRO A 78 -14.50 10.79 0.37
N GLY A 79 -14.38 9.49 0.13
CA GLY A 79 -15.31 8.49 0.64
C GLY A 79 -16.60 8.32 -0.17
N GLU A 80 -16.83 9.10 -1.23
CA GLU A 80 -18.03 9.01 -2.04
C GLU A 80 -17.75 8.46 -3.44
N PHE A 81 -18.61 7.55 -3.91
CA PHE A 81 -18.59 7.12 -5.30
C PHE A 81 -18.94 8.30 -6.21
N ARG A 82 -18.25 8.39 -7.32
CA ARG A 82 -18.44 9.46 -8.30
C ARG A 82 -19.87 9.54 -8.82
N ARG A 83 -20.33 10.75 -9.00
CA ARG A 83 -21.63 11.08 -9.59
C ARG A 83 -21.49 11.67 -11.00
N SER A 84 -20.25 11.89 -11.44
CA SER A 84 -19.94 12.37 -12.79
C SER A 84 -19.09 11.35 -13.55
N GLN A 85 -19.09 11.46 -14.88
CA GLN A 85 -18.25 10.63 -15.72
C GLN A 85 -16.78 11.04 -15.54
N ASN A 86 -15.91 10.02 -15.37
CA ASN A 86 -14.46 10.15 -15.43
C ASN A 86 -13.91 9.34 -16.61
N TRP A 87 -12.62 9.47 -16.85
CA TRP A 87 -11.91 8.72 -17.90
C TRP A 87 -10.46 8.51 -17.50
N ILE A 88 -9.81 7.54 -18.12
CA ILE A 88 -8.41 7.19 -17.89
C ILE A 88 -7.62 7.54 -19.13
N GLY A 89 -6.54 8.34 -18.94
CA GLY A 89 -5.73 8.86 -20.04
C GLY A 89 -6.47 9.91 -20.90
N GLY A 90 -5.71 10.64 -21.70
CA GLY A 90 -6.26 11.72 -22.53
C GLY A 90 -6.75 12.93 -21.74
N SER A 91 -7.27 13.93 -22.46
CA SER A 91 -7.78 15.19 -21.90
C SER A 91 -9.31 15.26 -21.84
N ARG A 92 -10.03 14.33 -22.48
CA ARG A 92 -11.49 14.25 -22.57
C ARG A 92 -11.93 12.82 -22.91
N PRO A 93 -13.20 12.45 -22.67
CA PRO A 93 -13.69 11.09 -22.96
C PRO A 93 -13.43 10.63 -24.41
N GLY A 94 -13.51 11.55 -25.37
CA GLY A 94 -13.33 11.22 -26.80
C GLY A 94 -11.89 10.89 -27.22
N ASN A 95 -10.88 11.17 -26.40
CA ASN A 95 -9.48 10.78 -26.62
C ASN A 95 -8.89 10.01 -25.41
N ALA A 96 -9.75 9.50 -24.55
CA ALA A 96 -9.36 8.68 -23.42
C ALA A 96 -8.86 7.31 -23.86
N ALA A 97 -7.91 6.74 -23.13
CA ALA A 97 -7.51 5.34 -23.32
C ALA A 97 -8.64 4.39 -22.88
N PHE A 98 -9.36 4.76 -21.81
CA PHE A 98 -10.50 4.00 -21.33
C PHE A 98 -11.55 4.93 -20.69
N VAL A 99 -12.83 4.63 -20.94
CA VAL A 99 -13.97 5.30 -20.32
C VAL A 99 -14.70 4.27 -19.43
N PRO A 100 -14.62 4.44 -18.08
CA PRO A 100 -15.31 3.56 -17.14
C PRO A 100 -16.84 3.60 -17.30
N PRO A 101 -17.56 2.65 -16.66
CA PRO A 101 -19.02 2.63 -16.67
C PRO A 101 -19.64 3.99 -16.29
N PRO A 102 -20.83 4.32 -16.80
CA PRO A 102 -21.49 5.57 -16.44
C PRO A 102 -21.80 5.61 -14.92
N PRO A 103 -21.84 6.82 -14.31
CA PRO A 103 -21.92 6.95 -12.86
C PRO A 103 -23.15 6.29 -12.23
N GLN A 104 -24.24 6.15 -12.98
CA GLN A 104 -25.46 5.48 -12.51
C GLN A 104 -25.25 3.98 -12.24
N LEU A 105 -24.29 3.34 -12.91
CA LEU A 105 -23.99 1.91 -12.76
C LEU A 105 -22.88 1.63 -11.73
N VAL A 106 -22.21 2.65 -11.23
CA VAL A 106 -21.06 2.46 -10.30
C VAL A 106 -21.51 1.69 -9.05
N ALA A 107 -22.61 2.06 -8.43
CA ALA A 107 -23.10 1.41 -7.22
C ALA A 107 -23.45 -0.08 -7.46
N GLU A 108 -24.07 -0.39 -8.59
CA GLU A 108 -24.41 -1.76 -8.98
C GLU A 108 -23.14 -2.60 -9.26
N CYS A 109 -22.19 -2.04 -10.02
CA CYS A 109 -20.91 -2.69 -10.31
C CYS A 109 -20.11 -2.95 -9.03
N MET A 110 -20.07 -1.99 -8.11
CA MET A 110 -19.40 -2.15 -6.83
C MET A 110 -20.10 -3.17 -5.92
N ALA A 111 -21.43 -3.24 -5.95
CA ALA A 111 -22.17 -4.28 -5.23
C ALA A 111 -21.91 -5.68 -5.82
N ALA A 112 -21.73 -5.80 -7.13
CA ALA A 112 -21.34 -7.05 -7.78
C ALA A 112 -19.91 -7.46 -7.39
N LEU A 113 -18.97 -6.51 -7.35
CA LEU A 113 -17.59 -6.74 -6.88
C LEU A 113 -17.58 -7.21 -5.41
N GLU A 114 -18.35 -6.56 -4.53
CA GLU A 114 -18.46 -6.97 -3.12
C GLU A 114 -18.99 -8.41 -2.98
N ARG A 115 -20.05 -8.78 -3.72
CA ARG A 115 -20.53 -10.17 -3.75
C ARG A 115 -19.43 -11.15 -4.20
N PHE A 116 -18.66 -10.82 -5.23
CA PHE A 116 -17.55 -11.65 -5.69
C PHE A 116 -16.46 -11.82 -4.63
N LEU A 117 -16.13 -10.77 -3.86
CA LEU A 117 -15.16 -10.84 -2.78
C LEU A 117 -15.56 -11.83 -1.68
N HIS A 118 -16.87 -11.96 -1.41
CA HIS A 118 -17.44 -12.82 -0.38
C HIS A 118 -17.99 -14.15 -0.89
N ASP A 119 -17.89 -14.44 -2.18
CA ASP A 119 -18.40 -15.68 -2.75
C ASP A 119 -17.46 -16.86 -2.40
N GLU A 120 -17.84 -17.61 -1.37
CA GLU A 120 -17.13 -18.82 -0.95
C GLU A 120 -17.44 -20.03 -1.85
N SER A 121 -18.53 -19.98 -2.63
CA SER A 121 -18.91 -21.08 -3.53
C SER A 121 -17.99 -21.21 -4.73
N ALA A 122 -17.44 -20.10 -5.21
CA ALA A 122 -16.41 -20.07 -6.22
C ALA A 122 -15.05 -20.43 -5.57
N GLN A 123 -14.60 -21.66 -5.73
CA GLN A 123 -13.30 -22.15 -5.22
C GLN A 123 -12.10 -21.49 -5.95
N VAL A 124 -12.10 -20.16 -6.02
CA VAL A 124 -11.03 -19.38 -6.65
C VAL A 124 -9.89 -19.17 -5.65
N PRO A 125 -8.65 -19.55 -5.99
CA PRO A 125 -7.51 -19.27 -5.13
C PRO A 125 -7.41 -17.78 -4.79
N VAL A 126 -7.08 -17.45 -3.54
CA VAL A 126 -7.14 -16.05 -3.04
C VAL A 126 -6.28 -15.07 -3.84
N LEU A 127 -5.11 -15.50 -4.32
CA LEU A 127 -4.25 -14.65 -5.17
C LEU A 127 -4.90 -14.36 -6.53
N VAL A 128 -5.57 -15.35 -7.10
CA VAL A 128 -6.35 -15.17 -8.34
C VAL A 128 -7.53 -14.23 -8.08
N ARG A 129 -8.28 -14.45 -6.99
CA ARG A 129 -9.39 -13.57 -6.58
C ARG A 129 -8.92 -12.14 -6.41
N ALA A 130 -7.76 -11.92 -5.78
CA ALA A 130 -7.18 -10.59 -5.61
C ALA A 130 -6.82 -9.93 -6.95
N GLY A 131 -6.28 -10.70 -7.89
CA GLY A 131 -5.97 -10.24 -9.23
C GLY A 131 -7.21 -9.85 -10.05
N LEU A 132 -8.25 -10.68 -10.02
CA LEU A 132 -9.52 -10.41 -10.68
C LEU A 132 -10.23 -9.19 -10.08
N ALA A 133 -10.30 -9.13 -8.75
CA ALA A 133 -10.91 -8.02 -8.02
C ALA A 133 -10.21 -6.68 -8.31
N HIS A 134 -8.87 -6.70 -8.39
CA HIS A 134 -8.10 -5.50 -8.71
C HIS A 134 -8.44 -4.96 -10.11
N VAL A 135 -8.41 -5.79 -11.15
CA VAL A 135 -8.77 -5.35 -12.51
C VAL A 135 -10.21 -4.87 -12.57
N GLN A 136 -11.13 -5.58 -11.92
CA GLN A 136 -12.53 -5.18 -11.90
C GLN A 136 -12.72 -3.83 -11.21
N PHE A 137 -12.07 -3.60 -10.08
CA PHE A 137 -12.09 -2.31 -9.39
C PHE A 137 -11.51 -1.18 -10.26
N GLU A 138 -10.35 -1.41 -10.90
CA GLU A 138 -9.74 -0.45 -11.82
C GLU A 138 -10.60 -0.19 -13.08
N THR A 139 -11.42 -1.16 -13.49
CA THR A 139 -12.35 -1.01 -14.62
C THR A 139 -13.59 -0.23 -14.22
N ILE A 140 -14.15 -0.48 -13.04
CA ILE A 140 -15.29 0.30 -12.49
C ILE A 140 -14.86 1.74 -12.24
N HIS A 141 -13.65 1.94 -11.72
CA HIS A 141 -13.05 3.24 -11.42
C HIS A 141 -14.00 4.14 -10.61
N PRO A 142 -14.41 3.68 -9.39
CA PRO A 142 -15.60 4.20 -8.73
C PRO A 142 -15.46 5.61 -8.14
N PHE A 143 -14.26 6.15 -8.04
CA PHE A 143 -13.99 7.45 -7.44
C PHE A 143 -13.50 8.48 -8.48
N LEU A 144 -13.54 9.76 -8.12
CA LEU A 144 -13.02 10.83 -8.97
C LEU A 144 -11.49 10.87 -9.02
N ASP A 145 -10.83 10.42 -7.92
CA ASP A 145 -9.38 10.31 -7.79
C ASP A 145 -9.04 9.14 -6.85
N GLY A 146 -7.77 8.74 -6.75
CA GLY A 146 -7.29 7.75 -5.78
C GLY A 146 -7.64 6.28 -6.10
N ASN A 147 -8.29 5.99 -7.23
CA ASN A 147 -8.70 4.63 -7.59
C ASN A 147 -7.51 3.65 -7.60
N GLY A 148 -6.41 3.98 -8.28
CA GLY A 148 -5.24 3.12 -8.34
C GLY A 148 -4.64 2.82 -6.97
N ARG A 149 -4.59 3.81 -6.07
CA ARG A 149 -4.10 3.62 -4.69
C ARG A 149 -5.02 2.68 -3.90
N VAL A 150 -6.34 2.89 -3.96
CA VAL A 150 -7.34 2.02 -3.32
C VAL A 150 -7.33 0.62 -3.93
N GLY A 151 -7.27 0.50 -5.26
CA GLY A 151 -7.22 -0.79 -5.96
C GLY A 151 -6.01 -1.64 -5.54
N ARG A 152 -4.85 -1.02 -5.35
CA ARG A 152 -3.66 -1.72 -4.83
C ARG A 152 -3.77 -2.06 -3.34
N LEU A 153 -4.39 -1.20 -2.54
CA LEU A 153 -4.73 -1.52 -1.14
C LEU A 153 -5.70 -2.69 -1.04
N LEU A 154 -6.68 -2.79 -1.95
CA LEU A 154 -7.65 -3.88 -1.98
C LEU A 154 -6.99 -5.25 -2.10
N ILE A 155 -5.92 -5.38 -2.90
CA ILE A 155 -5.12 -6.62 -2.95
C ILE A 155 -4.58 -6.96 -1.56
N THR A 156 -3.94 -6.00 -0.90
CA THR A 156 -3.34 -6.20 0.43
C THR A 156 -4.40 -6.58 1.46
N PHE A 157 -5.54 -5.88 1.48
CA PHE A 157 -6.62 -6.16 2.41
C PHE A 157 -7.24 -7.53 2.19
N LEU A 158 -7.42 -7.96 0.94
CA LEU A 158 -7.93 -9.29 0.65
C LEU A 158 -6.99 -10.39 1.15
N LEU A 159 -5.68 -10.24 0.95
CA LEU A 159 -4.68 -11.19 1.41
C LEU A 159 -4.59 -11.24 2.95
N CYS A 160 -4.73 -10.11 3.63
CA CYS A 160 -4.77 -10.06 5.09
C CYS A 160 -6.08 -10.62 5.64
N HIS A 161 -7.23 -10.27 5.04
CA HIS A 161 -8.55 -10.76 5.44
C HIS A 161 -8.67 -12.29 5.31
N SER A 162 -8.11 -12.86 4.24
CA SER A 162 -8.10 -14.31 4.00
C SER A 162 -7.04 -15.06 4.83
N GLY A 163 -6.26 -14.39 5.67
CA GLY A 163 -5.22 -14.99 6.51
C GLY A 163 -3.96 -15.44 5.76
N VAL A 164 -3.83 -15.17 4.47
CA VAL A 164 -2.60 -15.48 3.69
C VAL A 164 -1.45 -14.60 4.14
N LEU A 165 -1.73 -13.34 4.47
CA LEU A 165 -0.77 -12.44 5.10
C LEU A 165 -1.22 -12.10 6.52
N ARG A 166 -0.34 -12.26 7.50
CA ARG A 166 -0.58 -11.78 8.87
C ARG A 166 -0.36 -10.27 8.98
N GLU A 167 0.63 -9.77 8.26
CA GLU A 167 1.02 -8.36 8.19
C GLU A 167 1.20 -7.95 6.72
N PRO A 168 1.04 -6.68 6.35
CA PRO A 168 1.07 -6.20 4.97
C PRO A 168 2.51 -6.12 4.42
N LEU A 169 3.27 -7.21 4.52
CA LEU A 169 4.69 -7.26 4.15
C LEU A 169 4.95 -7.58 2.67
N LEU A 170 3.91 -7.76 1.88
CA LEU A 170 4.03 -8.00 0.44
C LEU A 170 4.07 -6.66 -0.32
N TYR A 171 5.27 -6.20 -0.66
CA TYR A 171 5.50 -4.92 -1.36
C TYR A 171 5.22 -5.01 -2.87
N LEU A 172 4.06 -5.53 -3.26
CA LEU A 172 3.67 -5.68 -4.67
C LEU A 172 3.76 -4.36 -5.46
N SER A 173 3.51 -3.23 -4.82
CA SER A 173 3.64 -1.90 -5.44
C SER A 173 5.06 -1.60 -5.94
N LEU A 174 6.10 -2.23 -5.41
CA LEU A 174 7.46 -2.10 -5.94
C LEU A 174 7.56 -2.75 -7.32
N TYR A 175 7.06 -3.98 -7.46
CA TYR A 175 7.04 -4.69 -8.74
C TYR A 175 6.20 -3.96 -9.79
N LEU A 176 4.99 -3.51 -9.41
CA LEU A 176 4.11 -2.76 -10.31
C LEU A 176 4.75 -1.45 -10.77
N LYS A 177 5.47 -0.75 -9.89
CA LYS A 177 6.21 0.46 -10.24
C LYS A 177 7.34 0.18 -11.23
N GLN A 178 8.14 -0.86 -10.98
CA GLN A 178 9.26 -1.26 -11.85
C GLN A 178 8.78 -1.69 -13.23
N ASN A 179 7.58 -2.26 -13.31
CA ASN A 179 6.96 -2.75 -14.54
C ASN A 179 5.74 -1.91 -14.95
N ARG A 180 5.77 -0.59 -14.69
CA ARG A 180 4.60 0.30 -14.81
C ARG A 180 3.95 0.24 -16.20
N ALA A 181 4.73 0.26 -17.26
CA ALA A 181 4.20 0.21 -18.63
C ALA A 181 3.45 -1.10 -18.91
N THR A 182 4.03 -2.23 -18.52
CA THR A 182 3.40 -3.56 -18.63
C THR A 182 2.14 -3.67 -17.79
N TYR A 183 2.16 -3.15 -16.58
CA TYR A 183 1.00 -3.11 -15.66
C TYR A 183 -0.20 -2.42 -16.31
N TYR A 184 -0.03 -1.21 -16.83
CA TYR A 184 -1.13 -0.49 -17.50
C TYR A 184 -1.55 -1.13 -18.82
N HIS A 185 -0.60 -1.66 -19.58
CA HIS A 185 -0.89 -2.39 -20.82
C HIS A 185 -1.78 -3.61 -20.55
N LEU A 186 -1.47 -4.40 -19.52
CA LEU A 186 -2.23 -5.61 -19.18
C LEU A 186 -3.62 -5.28 -18.64
N LEU A 187 -3.78 -4.22 -17.83
CA LEU A 187 -5.11 -3.74 -17.44
C LEU A 187 -5.96 -3.37 -18.66
N ASP A 188 -5.36 -2.75 -19.68
CA ASP A 188 -6.04 -2.38 -20.91
C ASP A 188 -6.32 -3.61 -21.79
N SER A 189 -5.39 -4.57 -21.88
CA SER A 189 -5.57 -5.83 -22.62
C SER A 189 -6.74 -6.66 -22.06
N VAL A 190 -6.87 -6.74 -20.73
CA VAL A 190 -8.02 -7.40 -20.11
C VAL A 190 -9.33 -6.70 -20.50
N ARG A 191 -9.36 -5.36 -20.50
CA ARG A 191 -10.57 -4.59 -20.82
C ARG A 191 -11.00 -4.74 -22.28
N ARG A 192 -10.04 -4.82 -23.22
CA ARG A 192 -10.31 -4.87 -24.66
C ARG A 192 -10.45 -6.28 -25.18
N ASP A 193 -9.56 -7.16 -24.77
CA ASP A 193 -9.33 -8.45 -25.38
C ASP A 193 -9.70 -9.62 -24.46
N GLY A 194 -9.96 -9.35 -23.17
CA GLY A 194 -10.24 -10.38 -22.16
C GLY A 194 -9.00 -11.21 -21.79
N ASP A 195 -7.79 -10.66 -21.92
CA ASP A 195 -6.53 -11.37 -21.68
C ASP A 195 -6.23 -11.50 -20.17
N TRP A 196 -7.07 -12.26 -19.49
CA TRP A 196 -6.95 -12.54 -18.05
C TRP A 196 -5.73 -13.38 -17.71
N GLU A 197 -5.30 -14.25 -18.62
CA GLU A 197 -4.18 -15.16 -18.39
C GLU A 197 -2.87 -14.38 -18.27
N ALA A 198 -2.58 -13.50 -19.22
CA ALA A 198 -1.38 -12.67 -19.19
C ALA A 198 -1.36 -11.76 -17.95
N TRP A 199 -2.52 -11.19 -17.56
CA TRP A 199 -2.62 -10.40 -16.35
C TRP A 199 -2.32 -11.22 -15.09
N LEU A 200 -2.94 -12.39 -14.93
CA LEU A 200 -2.73 -13.23 -13.77
C LEU A 200 -1.31 -13.74 -13.68
N GLN A 201 -0.70 -14.14 -14.82
CA GLN A 201 0.70 -14.53 -14.87
C GLN A 201 1.62 -13.39 -14.38
N PHE A 202 1.40 -12.17 -14.86
CA PHE A 202 2.15 -10.98 -14.46
C PHE A 202 2.00 -10.71 -12.96
N LEU A 203 0.78 -10.75 -12.43
CA LEU A 203 0.51 -10.50 -11.02
C LEU A 203 1.16 -11.56 -10.12
N LEU A 204 1.00 -12.84 -10.47
CA LEU A 204 1.56 -13.97 -9.69
C LEU A 204 3.09 -13.93 -9.70
N GLU A 205 3.70 -13.57 -10.82
CA GLU A 205 5.15 -13.35 -10.89
C GLU A 205 5.59 -12.19 -9.99
N GLY A 206 4.84 -11.10 -9.96
CA GLY A 206 5.07 -9.99 -9.03
C GLY A 206 4.96 -10.40 -7.56
N VAL A 207 3.96 -11.21 -7.23
CA VAL A 207 3.81 -11.78 -5.88
C VAL A 207 5.00 -12.67 -5.53
N ARG A 208 5.43 -13.56 -6.42
CA ARG A 208 6.57 -14.44 -6.21
C ARG A 208 7.85 -13.64 -5.93
N GLN A 209 8.19 -12.69 -6.79
CA GLN A 209 9.41 -11.90 -6.66
C GLN A 209 9.42 -11.05 -5.39
N THR A 210 8.30 -10.41 -5.07
CA THR A 210 8.21 -9.57 -3.87
C THR A 210 8.22 -10.38 -2.58
N ALA A 211 7.63 -11.58 -2.56
CA ALA A 211 7.68 -12.49 -1.43
C ALA A 211 9.10 -13.04 -1.19
N GLU A 212 9.80 -13.45 -2.25
CA GLU A 212 11.20 -13.87 -2.15
C GLU A 212 12.10 -12.74 -1.62
N GLY A 213 11.90 -11.52 -2.11
CA GLY A 213 12.61 -10.33 -1.62
C GLY A 213 12.34 -10.05 -0.15
N ALA A 214 11.09 -10.17 0.30
CA ALA A 214 10.70 -9.99 1.71
C ALA A 214 11.37 -11.04 2.61
N VAL A 215 11.34 -12.32 2.22
CA VAL A 215 12.00 -13.42 2.95
C VAL A 215 13.51 -13.20 3.03
N SER A 216 14.14 -12.82 1.92
CA SER A 216 15.58 -12.52 1.89
C SER A 216 15.95 -11.37 2.84
N THR A 217 15.16 -10.30 2.83
CA THR A 217 15.35 -9.15 3.73
C THR A 217 15.17 -9.55 5.19
N ALA A 218 14.14 -10.33 5.52
CA ALA A 218 13.91 -10.81 6.88
C ALA A 218 15.08 -11.68 7.40
N LYS A 219 15.62 -12.56 6.56
CA LYS A 219 16.81 -13.38 6.91
C LYS A 219 18.04 -12.48 7.18
N ARG A 220 18.31 -11.50 6.33
CA ARG A 220 19.43 -10.57 6.50
C ARG A 220 19.31 -9.75 7.80
N LEU A 221 18.12 -9.25 8.10
CA LEU A 221 17.85 -8.54 9.35
C LEU A 221 18.06 -9.46 10.57
N GLY A 222 17.59 -10.72 10.49
CA GLY A 222 17.81 -11.69 11.56
C GLY A 222 19.29 -11.94 11.87
N VAL A 223 20.14 -12.05 10.82
CA VAL A 223 21.60 -12.17 10.99
C VAL A 223 22.18 -10.91 11.63
N LEU A 224 21.81 -9.74 11.13
CA LEU A 224 22.29 -8.45 11.66
C LEU A 224 21.96 -8.29 13.14
N PHE A 225 20.72 -8.58 13.55
CA PHE A 225 20.33 -8.52 14.96
C PHE A 225 21.10 -9.52 15.84
N GLN A 226 21.42 -10.71 15.34
CA GLN A 226 22.23 -11.68 16.08
C GLN A 226 23.69 -11.17 16.26
N GLU A 227 24.28 -10.61 15.21
CA GLU A 227 25.62 -10.01 15.26
C GLU A 227 25.69 -8.85 16.24
N ASP A 228 24.74 -7.92 16.18
CA ASP A 228 24.68 -6.77 17.08
C ASP A 228 24.47 -7.20 18.53
N ARG A 229 23.59 -8.17 18.77
CA ARG A 229 23.40 -8.76 20.10
C ARG A 229 24.69 -9.37 20.64
N ALA A 230 25.45 -10.09 19.82
CA ALA A 230 26.72 -10.69 20.20
C ALA A 230 27.80 -9.64 20.55
N ARG A 231 27.72 -8.44 19.92
CA ARG A 231 28.63 -7.31 20.22
C ARG A 231 28.23 -6.56 21.50
N ILE A 232 26.94 -6.37 21.74
CA ILE A 232 26.43 -5.57 22.86
C ILE A 232 26.50 -6.34 24.18
N VAL A 233 26.16 -7.62 24.20
CA VAL A 233 26.13 -8.44 25.42
C VAL A 233 27.49 -8.52 26.13
N PRO A 234 28.63 -8.75 25.46
CA PRO A 234 29.93 -8.70 26.12
C PRO A 234 30.32 -7.32 26.64
N ALA A 235 29.93 -6.25 25.98
CA ALA A 235 30.22 -4.88 26.41
C ALA A 235 29.45 -4.47 27.68
N ALA A 236 28.24 -5.00 27.85
CA ALA A 236 27.41 -4.74 29.06
C ALA A 236 27.88 -5.52 30.29
N VAL A 237 28.65 -6.60 30.11
CA VAL A 237 29.17 -7.45 31.21
C VAL A 237 30.57 -7.01 31.65
N ALA A 238 31.24 -6.10 30.96
CA ALA A 238 32.55 -5.56 31.36
C ALA A 238 32.41 -4.85 32.71
N PRO A 239 33.17 -5.27 33.79
CA PRO A 239 33.07 -4.65 35.10
C PRO A 239 33.49 -3.19 34.99
N ALA A 240 32.65 -2.28 35.56
CA ALA A 240 32.99 -0.87 35.69
C ALA A 240 34.39 -0.74 36.34
N ARG A 241 35.37 -0.19 35.61
CA ARG A 241 36.68 0.10 36.18
C ARG A 241 36.44 1.02 37.39
N ARG A 242 36.68 0.49 38.60
CA ARG A 242 36.67 1.28 39.83
C ARG A 242 37.78 2.32 39.66
N PHE A 243 37.41 3.57 39.51
CA PHE A 243 38.35 4.69 39.70
C PHE A 243 38.79 4.65 41.16
N ALA A 244 39.98 4.14 41.42
CA ALA A 244 40.62 4.24 42.75
C ALA A 244 40.96 5.73 42.95
N CYS A 245 40.12 6.37 43.81
CA CYS A 245 40.44 7.71 44.28
C CYS A 245 41.61 7.57 45.27
N THR A 246 42.85 7.83 44.85
CA THR A 246 44.01 7.96 45.72
C THR A 246 43.93 9.29 46.46
N THR A 247 43.30 9.28 47.63
CA THR A 247 43.46 10.36 48.63
C THR A 247 44.89 10.34 49.18
N ARG A 248 45.73 11.22 48.67
CA ARG A 248 47.03 11.56 49.29
C ARG A 248 46.74 12.38 50.54
N SER A 249 46.75 11.73 51.71
CA SER A 249 46.88 12.40 52.99
C SER A 249 48.28 13.04 53.07
N ARG A 250 48.35 14.35 53.07
CA ARG A 250 49.53 15.08 53.59
C ARG A 250 49.25 15.40 55.03
N LEU A 251 49.79 14.57 55.93
CA LEU A 251 50.11 14.95 57.27
C LEU A 251 51.60 15.36 57.29
N GLY A 252 51.90 16.47 57.93
CA GLY A 252 53.26 16.70 58.35
C GLY A 252 53.70 18.15 58.44
N ARG A 253 53.52 18.74 59.61
CA ARG A 253 54.28 19.74 60.37
C ARG A 253 54.10 21.21 60.09
#